data_eada1de0b928121dfd1544a400c7360d
#
_entry.id   eada1de0b928121dfd1544a400c7360d
#
_cell.length_a   1.000
_cell.length_b   1.000
_cell.length_c   1.000
_cell.angle_alpha   90.00
_cell.angle_beta   90.00
_cell.angle_gamma   90.00
#
_symmetry.space_group_name_H-M   'P 1'
#
loop_
_entity.id
_entity.type
_entity.pdbx_description
1 polymer ?
#
loop_
_entity_poly.entity_id
_entity_poly.type
_entity_poly.pdbx_seq_one_letter_code
_entity_poly.pdbx_strand_id
1 'polypeptide(L)'
;IEDASLDVAFIFLVLHYVVEPELAVAEAHRVLKPGGRLIIVDMTPHDREELVHEMGHVWRGFSEQQLNELFQSAGFAAARYHALPADASAKGPTLFTAVARRSQVAQRYDLDSDATGSPSPWALSA
;
A
#
# COMPACT_ATOMS: atom_id res chain seq x y z
N ILE A 1 -15.86 -0.17 -7.14
CA ILE A 1 -15.23 -1.46 -7.46
C ILE A 1 -15.53 -2.44 -6.36
N GLU A 2 -15.91 -3.64 -6.75
CA GLU A 2 -16.30 -4.67 -5.79
C GLU A 2 -15.11 -5.21 -5.02
N ASP A 3 -15.37 -5.77 -3.84
CA ASP A 3 -14.34 -6.42 -3.06
C ASP A 3 -13.75 -7.58 -3.85
N ALA A 4 -12.47 -7.83 -3.68
CA ALA A 4 -11.78 -9.00 -4.23
C ALA A 4 -12.08 -9.22 -5.71
N SER A 5 -11.95 -8.15 -6.50
CA SER A 5 -12.28 -8.21 -7.91
C SER A 5 -11.09 -8.02 -8.84
N LEU A 6 -9.95 -7.56 -8.33
CA LEU A 6 -8.79 -7.25 -9.16
C LEU A 6 -7.60 -8.12 -8.81
N ASP A 7 -6.81 -8.44 -9.81
CA ASP A 7 -5.56 -9.18 -9.62
C ASP A 7 -4.40 -8.25 -9.28
N VAL A 8 -4.42 -7.04 -9.81
CA VAL A 8 -3.36 -6.06 -9.63
C VAL A 8 -3.97 -4.68 -9.51
N ALA A 9 -3.43 -3.88 -8.63
CA ALA A 9 -3.78 -2.47 -8.51
C ALA A 9 -2.50 -1.65 -8.56
N PHE A 10 -2.56 -0.50 -9.21
CA PHE A 10 -1.41 0.40 -9.31
C PHE A 10 -1.75 1.75 -8.69
N ILE A 11 -0.80 2.31 -7.93
CA ILE A 11 -0.86 3.70 -7.50
C ILE A 11 0.43 4.33 -8.02
N PHE A 12 0.30 5.09 -9.11
CA PHE A 12 1.47 5.57 -9.83
C PHE A 12 1.58 7.10 -9.73
N LEU A 13 2.55 7.58 -8.97
CA LEU A 13 2.86 9.01 -8.81
C LEU A 13 1.66 9.83 -8.34
N VAL A 14 0.82 9.25 -7.51
CA VAL A 14 -0.38 9.89 -7.00
C VAL A 14 -0.40 9.93 -5.47
N LEU A 15 0.27 8.96 -4.83
CA LEU A 15 0.15 8.82 -3.38
C LEU A 15 0.64 10.07 -2.64
N HIS A 16 1.64 10.76 -3.19
CA HIS A 16 2.15 11.98 -2.56
C HIS A 16 1.16 13.15 -2.57
N TYR A 17 0.07 13.03 -3.31
CA TYR A 17 -1.01 14.03 -3.28
C TYR A 17 -2.12 13.66 -2.28
N VAL A 18 -2.11 12.43 -1.77
CA VAL A 18 -3.23 11.92 -0.98
C VAL A 18 -3.05 12.30 0.47
N VAL A 19 -4.05 12.95 1.04
CA VAL A 19 -3.97 13.42 2.44
C VAL A 19 -3.92 12.25 3.40
N GLU A 20 -4.69 11.20 3.12
CA GLU A 20 -4.74 10.01 3.98
C GLU A 20 -4.34 8.79 3.17
N PRO A 21 -3.05 8.57 2.96
CA PRO A 21 -2.59 7.46 2.12
C PRO A 21 -2.96 6.09 2.69
N GLU A 22 -3.16 5.99 3.99
CA GLU A 22 -3.58 4.73 4.60
C GLU A 22 -4.95 4.30 4.08
N LEU A 23 -5.84 5.25 3.77
CA LEU A 23 -7.15 4.90 3.23
C LEU A 23 -7.03 4.41 1.78
N ALA A 24 -6.14 5.01 1.01
CA ALA A 24 -5.92 4.59 -0.37
C ALA A 24 -5.35 3.17 -0.41
N VAL A 25 -4.40 2.86 0.46
CA VAL A 25 -3.79 1.54 0.53
C VAL A 25 -4.79 0.50 1.04
N ALA A 26 -5.62 0.89 2.01
CA ALA A 26 -6.67 -0.01 2.51
C ALA A 26 -7.71 -0.31 1.42
N GLU A 27 -8.05 0.69 0.63
CA GLU A 27 -9.00 0.48 -0.47
C GLU A 27 -8.40 -0.45 -1.52
N ALA A 28 -7.12 -0.32 -1.81
CA ALA A 28 -6.44 -1.23 -2.72
C ALA A 28 -6.49 -2.67 -2.20
N HIS A 29 -6.29 -2.84 -0.90
CA HIS A 29 -6.38 -4.17 -0.29
C HIS A 29 -7.78 -4.75 -0.47
N ARG A 30 -8.80 -3.93 -0.26
CA ARG A 30 -10.19 -4.38 -0.35
C ARG A 30 -10.53 -4.91 -1.75
N VAL A 31 -10.10 -4.20 -2.79
CA VAL A 31 -10.47 -4.57 -4.16
C VAL A 31 -9.61 -5.69 -4.74
N LEU A 32 -8.48 -6.00 -4.13
CA LEU A 32 -7.62 -7.05 -4.63
C LEU A 32 -8.11 -8.41 -4.19
N LYS A 33 -8.00 -9.38 -5.08
CA LYS A 33 -8.27 -10.77 -4.75
C LYS A 33 -7.17 -11.29 -3.83
N PRO A 34 -7.43 -12.36 -3.07
CA PRO A 34 -6.35 -13.05 -2.35
C PRO A 34 -5.23 -13.40 -3.33
N GLY A 35 -4.01 -13.11 -2.96
CA GLY A 35 -2.86 -13.29 -3.84
C GLY A 35 -2.62 -12.14 -4.79
N GLY A 36 -3.52 -11.18 -4.84
CA GLY A 36 -3.36 -10.00 -5.70
C GLY A 36 -2.27 -9.07 -5.22
N ARG A 37 -1.82 -8.19 -6.09
CA ARG A 37 -0.68 -7.33 -5.79
C ARG A 37 -1.03 -5.86 -5.95
N LEU A 38 -0.53 -5.06 -5.02
CA LEU A 38 -0.55 -3.61 -5.13
C LEU A 38 0.85 -3.15 -5.49
N ILE A 39 0.95 -2.36 -6.54
CA ILE A 39 2.24 -1.79 -6.96
C ILE A 39 2.15 -0.28 -6.81
N ILE A 40 3.06 0.28 -6.03
CA ILE A 40 3.14 1.71 -5.82
C ILE A 40 4.46 2.21 -6.41
N VAL A 41 4.38 3.24 -7.23
CA VAL A 41 5.55 3.94 -7.72
C VAL A 41 5.41 5.39 -7.28
N ASP A 42 6.39 5.88 -6.55
CA ASP A 42 6.35 7.24 -6.06
C ASP A 42 7.78 7.71 -5.75
N MET A 43 7.89 8.86 -5.12
CA MET A 43 9.19 9.47 -4.85
C MET A 43 9.77 9.00 -3.54
N THR A 44 11.08 8.79 -3.52
CA THR A 44 11.79 8.60 -2.26
C THR A 44 11.78 9.91 -1.48
N PRO A 45 12.08 9.90 -0.18
CA PRO A 45 12.04 11.14 0.60
C PRO A 45 12.92 12.23 0.01
N HIS A 46 12.41 13.44 -0.03
CA HIS A 46 13.13 14.59 -0.58
C HIS A 46 12.78 15.86 0.21
N ASP A 47 13.51 16.93 -0.06
CA ASP A 47 13.31 18.22 0.60
C ASP A 47 12.96 19.33 -0.41
N ARG A 48 12.39 18.97 -1.54
CA ARG A 48 12.05 19.93 -2.61
C ARG A 48 10.81 20.73 -2.22
N GLU A 49 11.03 21.92 -1.69
CA GLU A 49 9.92 22.80 -1.26
C GLU A 49 9.04 23.21 -2.44
N GLU A 50 9.61 23.38 -3.61
CA GLU A 50 8.84 23.77 -4.78
C GLU A 50 7.77 22.76 -5.15
N LEU A 51 8.02 21.47 -4.91
CA LEU A 51 7.03 20.44 -5.21
C LEU A 51 5.86 20.53 -4.26
N VAL A 52 6.13 20.89 -3.01
CA VAL A 52 5.06 21.04 -2.01
C VAL A 52 4.26 22.32 -2.27
N HIS A 53 4.96 23.43 -2.48
CA HIS A 53 4.28 24.74 -2.56
C HIS A 53 3.70 25.03 -3.93
N GLU A 54 4.36 24.59 -5.00
CA GLU A 54 3.94 24.96 -6.35
C GLU A 54 3.14 23.87 -7.03
N MET A 55 3.35 22.62 -6.66
CA MET A 55 2.71 21.48 -7.32
C MET A 55 1.70 20.77 -6.43
N GLY A 56 1.52 21.25 -5.21
CA GLY A 56 0.48 20.70 -4.33
C GLY A 56 0.78 19.35 -3.71
N HIS A 57 2.06 18.96 -3.63
CA HIS A 57 2.39 17.70 -3.01
C HIS A 57 2.13 17.77 -1.51
N VAL A 58 1.41 16.81 -0.97
CA VAL A 58 1.14 16.72 0.48
C VAL A 58 2.31 16.06 1.19
N TRP A 59 2.92 15.06 0.56
CA TRP A 59 4.02 14.31 1.12
C TRP A 59 5.31 14.57 0.37
N ARG A 60 6.43 14.55 1.09
CA ARG A 60 7.76 14.74 0.50
C ARG A 60 8.39 13.40 0.20
N GLY A 61 7.65 12.53 -0.47
CA GLY A 61 8.10 11.18 -0.77
C GLY A 61 7.80 10.23 0.36
N PHE A 62 8.16 8.98 0.19
CA PHE A 62 7.89 7.93 1.17
C PHE A 62 9.12 7.05 1.34
N SER A 63 9.49 6.78 2.60
CA SER A 63 10.56 5.85 2.92
C SER A 63 10.04 4.43 2.94
N GLU A 64 10.96 3.48 2.95
CA GLU A 64 10.60 2.07 3.10
C GLU A 64 9.79 1.84 4.37
N GLN A 65 10.19 2.46 5.47
CA GLN A 65 9.50 2.28 6.74
C GLN A 65 8.06 2.80 6.64
N GLN A 66 7.86 3.95 6.03
CA GLN A 66 6.51 4.52 5.86
C GLN A 66 5.62 3.59 5.04
N LEU A 67 6.16 3.05 3.95
CA LEU A 67 5.41 2.13 3.11
C LEU A 67 5.09 0.84 3.85
N ASN A 68 6.04 0.31 4.61
CA ASN A 68 5.79 -0.91 5.38
C ASN A 68 4.68 -0.70 6.39
N GLU A 69 4.64 0.45 7.04
CA GLU A 69 3.58 0.77 7.98
C GLU A 69 2.22 0.86 7.29
N LEU A 70 2.19 1.48 6.12
CA LEU A 70 0.95 1.57 5.34
C LEU A 70 0.46 0.18 4.93
N PHE A 71 1.37 -0.67 4.47
CA PHE A 71 1.01 -2.02 4.05
C PHE A 71 0.53 -2.86 5.22
N GLN A 72 1.22 -2.79 6.35
CA GLN A 72 0.82 -3.55 7.53
C GLN A 72 -0.54 -3.10 8.05
N SER A 73 -0.77 -1.80 8.10
CA SER A 73 -2.05 -1.28 8.56
C SER A 73 -3.20 -1.73 7.68
N ALA A 74 -2.95 -1.92 6.40
CA ALA A 74 -3.98 -2.35 5.46
C ALA A 74 -4.16 -3.87 5.44
N GLY A 75 -3.23 -4.63 6.04
CA GLY A 75 -3.35 -6.08 6.12
C GLY A 75 -2.59 -6.84 5.04
N PHE A 76 -1.67 -6.22 4.33
CA PHE A 76 -0.88 -6.91 3.33
C PHE A 76 0.10 -7.89 3.99
N ALA A 77 0.28 -9.05 3.36
CA ALA A 77 1.07 -10.14 3.95
C ALA A 77 2.56 -10.03 3.66
N ALA A 78 2.93 -9.47 2.53
CA ALA A 78 4.32 -9.37 2.12
C ALA A 78 4.50 -8.07 1.35
N ALA A 79 5.65 -7.44 1.52
CA ALA A 79 5.92 -6.19 0.83
C ALA A 79 7.41 -6.05 0.54
N ARG A 80 7.73 -5.39 -0.57
CA ARG A 80 9.10 -5.08 -0.95
C ARG A 80 9.15 -3.64 -1.41
N TYR A 81 10.21 -2.95 -1.02
CA TYR A 81 10.47 -1.57 -1.42
C TYR A 81 11.80 -1.55 -2.15
N HIS A 82 11.84 -0.94 -3.32
CA HIS A 82 13.04 -0.92 -4.12
C HIS A 82 13.27 0.49 -4.66
N ALA A 83 14.29 1.16 -4.14
CA ALA A 83 14.64 2.48 -4.63
C ALA A 83 15.32 2.32 -6.00
N LEU A 84 14.86 3.12 -6.96
CA LEU A 84 15.43 3.06 -8.30
C LEU A 84 16.73 3.86 -8.35
N PRO A 85 17.67 3.48 -9.24
CA PRO A 85 18.92 4.22 -9.34
C PRO A 85 18.69 5.68 -9.72
N ALA A 86 19.49 6.57 -9.16
CA ALA A 86 19.44 7.96 -9.51
C ALA A 86 19.96 8.15 -10.93
N ASP A 87 19.27 9.04 -11.68
CA ASP A 87 19.71 9.38 -13.02
C ASP A 87 20.21 10.80 -12.98
N ALA A 88 21.47 11.01 -13.34
CA ALA A 88 22.09 12.33 -13.28
C ALA A 88 21.39 13.35 -14.16
N SER A 89 20.73 12.90 -15.23
CA SER A 89 20.00 13.81 -16.11
C SER A 89 18.59 14.09 -15.64
N ALA A 90 18.08 13.36 -14.66
CA ALA A 90 16.73 13.57 -14.17
C ALA A 90 16.68 14.77 -13.25
N LYS A 91 15.61 15.55 -13.34
CA LYS A 91 15.46 16.77 -12.55
C LYS A 91 14.61 16.58 -11.32
N GLY A 92 13.84 15.52 -11.24
CA GLY A 92 12.96 15.26 -10.11
C GLY A 92 13.64 14.42 -9.04
N PRO A 93 12.95 14.20 -7.93
CA PRO A 93 13.42 13.27 -6.90
C PRO A 93 13.54 11.86 -7.47
N THR A 94 14.36 11.03 -6.83
CA THR A 94 14.44 9.63 -7.23
C THR A 94 13.14 8.93 -6.89
N LEU A 95 12.88 7.84 -7.59
CA LEU A 95 11.64 7.08 -7.43
C LEU A 95 11.93 5.75 -6.76
N PHE A 96 10.89 5.15 -6.25
CA PHE A 96 10.92 3.77 -5.77
C PHE A 96 9.77 3.01 -6.40
N THR A 97 9.89 1.68 -6.38
CA THR A 97 8.75 0.82 -6.60
C THR A 97 8.53 0.02 -5.32
N ALA A 98 7.29 -0.13 -4.94
CA ALA A 98 6.92 -0.97 -3.80
C ALA A 98 5.84 -1.92 -4.24
N VAL A 99 5.98 -3.18 -3.87
CA VAL A 99 5.00 -4.21 -4.23
C VAL A 99 4.54 -4.87 -2.95
N ALA A 100 3.25 -4.95 -2.75
CA ALA A 100 2.67 -5.63 -1.60
C ALA A 100 1.69 -6.67 -2.11
N ARG A 101 1.63 -7.80 -1.43
CA ARG A 101 0.76 -8.90 -1.83
C ARG A 101 -0.31 -9.14 -0.77
N ARG A 102 -1.55 -9.24 -1.20
CA ARG A 102 -2.62 -9.67 -0.31
C ARG A 102 -2.47 -11.17 -0.07
N SER A 103 -2.68 -11.60 1.18
CA SER A 103 -2.55 -13.01 1.53
C SER A 103 -3.47 -13.86 0.67
N GLN A 104 -3.00 -15.04 0.28
CA GLN A 104 -3.82 -15.98 -0.46
C GLN A 104 -4.78 -16.72 0.46
N VAL A 105 -4.54 -16.65 1.76
CA VAL A 105 -5.40 -17.31 2.71
C VAL A 105 -6.52 -16.35 3.09
N ALA A 106 -7.76 -16.76 2.92
CA ALA A 106 -8.90 -15.96 3.35
C ALA A 106 -8.81 -15.74 4.85
N GLN A 107 -9.34 -14.61 5.32
CA GLN A 107 -9.28 -14.28 6.73
C GLN A 107 -10.40 -15.02 7.46
N ARG A 108 -10.16 -16.28 7.69
CA ARG A 108 -11.16 -17.18 8.21
C ARG A 108 -11.56 -16.88 9.63
N TYR A 109 -10.60 -16.41 10.40
CA TYR A 109 -10.91 -16.04 11.78
C TYR A 109 -11.86 -14.84 11.83
N ASP A 110 -11.89 -14.01 10.83
CA ASP A 110 -12.87 -12.92 10.79
C ASP A 110 -14.27 -13.48 10.64
N LEU A 111 -14.43 -14.47 9.77
CA LEU A 111 -15.73 -15.11 9.59
C LEU A 111 -16.14 -15.86 10.84
N ASP A 112 -15.21 -16.52 11.47
CA ASP A 112 -15.51 -17.28 12.67
C ASP A 112 -15.91 -16.37 13.80
N SER A 113 -15.26 -15.25 13.95
CA SER A 113 -15.61 -14.33 15.02
C SER A 113 -16.99 -13.75 14.80
N ASP A 114 -17.39 -13.57 13.56
CA ASP A 114 -18.73 -13.09 13.30
C ASP A 114 -19.76 -14.16 13.61
N ALA A 115 -19.42 -15.38 13.33
CA ALA A 115 -20.35 -16.45 13.51
C ALA A 115 -20.54 -16.75 14.95
N THR A 116 -19.56 -16.49 15.81
CA THR A 116 -19.68 -16.96 17.06
C THR A 116 -20.06 -16.14 17.95
N GLY A 117 -20.06 -15.62 17.53
CA GLY A 117 -20.04 -15.34 18.49
C GLY A 117 -19.11 -16.03 19.25
N SER A 118 -18.62 -16.40 19.36
CA SER A 118 -17.75 -16.93 20.08
C SER A 118 -16.77 -17.34 19.58
N PRO A 119 -16.28 -17.38 19.58
CA PRO A 119 -15.44 -17.63 19.02
C PRO A 119 -14.85 -18.48 18.94
N SER A 120 -14.61 -18.53 18.84
CA SER A 120 -13.95 -19.27 18.64
C SER A 120 -13.02 -19.06 18.29
N PRO A 121 -12.39 -18.89 18.46
CA PRO A 121 -11.39 -18.71 17.90
C PRO A 121 -10.72 -19.64 17.69
N TRP A 122 -10.81 -20.09 17.57
CA TRP A 122 -10.30 -20.80 16.99
C TRP A 122 -10.11 -21.12 16.14
N ALA A 123 -10.34 -21.19 16.35
CA ALA A 123 -10.29 -21.72 15.53
C ALA A 123 -9.98 -21.46 14.65
N LEU A 124 -9.71 -21.16 14.85
CA LEU A 124 -9.44 -21.00 14.00
C LEU A 124 -9.02 -21.30 13.22
N SER A 125 -9.06 -21.18 13.20
CA SER A 125 -8.85 -21.52 12.44
C SER A 125 -8.46 -21.79 11.71
N ALA A 126 -8.34 -21.77 11.88
CA ALA A 126 -7.78 -21.91 11.13
C ALA A 126 -7.91 -22.19 10.36
#